data_d0dd52e53308c2b1d9ed7c08f781b750
#
_entry.id   d0dd52e53308c2b1d9ed7c08f781b750
#
_cell.length_a   1.000
_cell.length_b   1.000
_cell.length_c   1.000
_cell.angle_alpha   90.00
_cell.angle_beta   90.00
_cell.angle_gamma   90.00
#
_symmetry.space_group_name_H-M   'P 1'
#
loop_
_entity.id
_entity.type
_entity.pdbx_description
1 polymer ?
#
loop_
_entity_poly.entity_id
_entity_poly.type
_entity_poly.pdbx_seq_one_letter_code
_entity_poly.pdbx_strand_id
1 'polypeptide(L)'
;MIQRKEFYISCDGIRLHCKLDLPGDEAGARFPLVLVIPGLTGHMEEPHIAAIAETLPRSGYASLRVELYGHGKSGGDFHDHTLFHWALELMEVIDYARKLDYVSELYLCGHSQGGTAAVLGAGLKPDALDGLILLAPAMLMKENAMTGGFPEKFFDPERIPDETLVFDEQPISGNYYRVNRLLPFDDAIRLYGNRPVLVVHSITDELVPFRYGEETAAAYQNAELVSIEEDDHCFETHIDLVTEAVIRFLDRIHG
;
A
#
# COMPACT_ATOMS: atom_id res chain seq x y z
N MET A 1 27.22 -4.07 3.27
CA MET A 1 26.39 -3.79 4.48
C MET A 1 25.14 -3.04 4.03
N ILE A 2 23.98 -3.28 4.67
CA ILE A 2 22.75 -2.53 4.37
C ILE A 2 22.95 -1.08 4.80
N GLN A 3 22.72 -0.15 3.86
CA GLN A 3 22.73 1.28 4.19
C GLN A 3 21.30 1.73 4.52
N ARG A 4 21.11 2.45 5.60
CA ARG A 4 19.82 2.96 6.06
C ARG A 4 19.83 4.48 6.13
N LYS A 5 18.77 5.12 5.61
CA LYS A 5 18.62 6.57 5.63
C LYS A 5 17.16 6.94 5.89
N GLU A 6 16.93 7.85 6.84
CA GLU A 6 15.63 8.52 7.04
C GLU A 6 15.69 9.94 6.46
N PHE A 7 14.61 10.34 5.79
CA PHE A 7 14.49 11.66 5.16
C PHE A 7 13.03 12.00 4.89
N TYR A 8 12.79 13.16 4.28
CA TYR A 8 11.44 13.57 3.90
C TYR A 8 11.39 13.88 2.40
N ILE A 9 10.33 13.43 1.75
CA ILE A 9 9.94 13.86 0.40
C ILE A 9 8.93 15.01 0.56
N SER A 10 9.14 16.10 -0.18
CA SER A 10 8.17 17.22 -0.21
C SER A 10 7.13 16.95 -1.29
N CYS A 11 5.86 16.95 -0.91
CA CYS A 11 4.73 16.72 -1.77
C CYS A 11 3.67 17.79 -1.48
N ASP A 12 3.40 18.68 -2.41
CA ASP A 12 2.38 19.75 -2.35
C ASP A 12 2.31 20.50 -0.98
N GLY A 13 3.50 20.88 -0.46
CA GLY A 13 3.63 21.58 0.82
C GLY A 13 3.60 20.66 2.05
N ILE A 14 3.38 19.37 1.88
CA ILE A 14 3.45 18.35 2.93
C ILE A 14 4.81 17.66 2.88
N ARG A 15 5.31 17.25 4.03
CA ARG A 15 6.55 16.48 4.16
C ARG A 15 6.18 15.03 4.48
N LEU A 16 6.48 14.12 3.55
CA LEU A 16 6.28 12.68 3.73
C LEU A 16 7.53 12.07 4.35
N HIS A 17 7.39 11.41 5.48
CA HIS A 17 8.47 10.73 6.18
C HIS A 17 8.81 9.42 5.48
N CYS A 18 10.10 9.23 5.21
CA CYS A 18 10.59 8.13 4.40
C CYS A 18 11.78 7.44 5.06
N LYS A 19 11.88 6.11 4.88
CA LYS A 19 13.03 5.31 5.32
C LYS A 19 13.48 4.40 4.19
N LEU A 20 14.70 4.63 3.72
CA LEU A 20 15.35 3.90 2.64
C LEU A 20 16.36 2.90 3.22
N ASP A 21 16.27 1.66 2.78
CA ASP A 21 17.27 0.63 3.04
C ASP A 21 17.83 0.12 1.70
N LEU A 22 19.16 0.22 1.50
CA LEU A 22 19.85 -0.24 0.29
C LEU A 22 20.64 -1.53 0.58
N PRO A 23 20.72 -2.48 -0.38
CA PRO A 23 21.45 -3.75 -0.21
C PRO A 23 22.95 -3.58 0.02
N GLY A 24 23.56 -2.51 -0.47
CA GLY A 24 25.00 -2.28 -0.40
C GLY A 24 25.39 -0.83 -0.68
N ASP A 25 26.69 -0.57 -0.73
CA ASP A 25 27.32 0.74 -0.91
C ASP A 25 28.28 0.80 -2.10
N GLU A 26 28.17 -0.14 -3.04
CA GLU A 26 29.02 -0.14 -4.23
C GLU A 26 28.73 1.06 -5.13
N ALA A 27 29.76 1.83 -5.43
CA ALA A 27 29.63 3.01 -6.26
C ALA A 27 29.12 2.65 -7.67
N GLY A 28 27.98 3.23 -8.06
CA GLY A 28 27.36 3.00 -9.37
C GLY A 28 26.46 1.74 -9.41
N ALA A 29 26.29 1.02 -8.30
CA ALA A 29 25.32 -0.07 -8.25
C ALA A 29 23.89 0.45 -8.43
N ARG A 30 23.07 -0.33 -9.13
CA ARG A 30 21.63 -0.08 -9.29
C ARG A 30 20.85 -1.23 -8.69
N PHE A 31 19.75 -0.92 -8.07
CA PHE A 31 18.91 -1.89 -7.38
C PHE A 31 17.45 -1.75 -7.83
N PRO A 32 16.72 -2.86 -7.96
CA PRO A 32 15.26 -2.78 -7.99
C PRO A 32 14.77 -2.25 -6.64
N LEU A 33 13.86 -1.29 -6.66
CA LEU A 33 13.32 -0.61 -5.49
C LEU A 33 11.87 -0.99 -5.25
N VAL A 34 11.52 -1.36 -4.03
CA VAL A 34 10.14 -1.58 -3.59
C VAL A 34 9.71 -0.43 -2.70
N LEU A 35 8.69 0.32 -3.13
CA LEU A 35 7.97 1.26 -2.27
C LEU A 35 7.06 0.46 -1.35
N VAL A 36 7.10 0.71 -0.03
CA VAL A 36 6.29 -0.02 0.95
C VAL A 36 5.40 0.96 1.72
N ILE A 37 4.08 0.78 1.57
CA ILE A 37 3.06 1.71 2.06
C ILE A 37 2.23 1.04 3.15
N PRO A 38 2.24 1.57 4.39
CA PRO A 38 1.42 1.09 5.50
C PRO A 38 -0.09 1.33 5.28
N GLY A 39 -0.90 0.71 6.16
CA GLY A 39 -2.35 0.85 6.16
C GLY A 39 -2.89 2.09 6.89
N LEU A 40 -4.22 2.13 7.07
CA LEU A 40 -4.93 3.13 7.86
C LEU A 40 -4.51 3.02 9.33
N THR A 41 -4.26 4.16 9.98
CA THR A 41 -3.68 4.28 11.33
C THR A 41 -2.26 3.70 11.48
N GLY A 42 -1.74 3.08 10.42
CA GLY A 42 -0.44 2.41 10.40
C GLY A 42 0.76 3.36 10.29
N HIS A 43 1.93 2.78 10.51
CA HIS A 43 3.21 3.47 10.35
C HIS A 43 4.30 2.50 9.84
N MET A 44 5.41 3.04 9.37
CA MET A 44 6.47 2.26 8.72
C MET A 44 7.23 1.29 9.65
N GLU A 45 7.04 1.37 10.95
CA GLU A 45 7.69 0.50 11.96
C GLU A 45 6.73 -0.58 12.52
N GLU A 46 5.51 -0.72 11.96
CA GLU A 46 4.66 -1.87 12.28
C GLU A 46 5.37 -3.18 11.96
N PRO A 47 5.22 -4.24 12.78
CA PRO A 47 6.01 -5.47 12.65
C PRO A 47 6.00 -6.06 11.23
N HIS A 48 4.83 -6.17 10.59
CA HIS A 48 4.68 -6.72 9.25
C HIS A 48 5.31 -5.82 8.16
N ILE A 49 5.14 -4.50 8.26
CA ILE A 49 5.74 -3.53 7.33
C ILE A 49 7.27 -3.54 7.46
N ALA A 50 7.77 -3.54 8.69
CA ALA A 50 9.20 -3.57 8.96
C ALA A 50 9.82 -4.90 8.49
N ALA A 51 9.19 -6.04 8.75
CA ALA A 51 9.68 -7.35 8.35
C ALA A 51 9.85 -7.45 6.81
N ILE A 52 8.84 -7.01 6.05
CA ILE A 52 8.91 -6.98 4.58
C ILE A 52 10.06 -6.07 4.13
N ALA A 53 10.08 -4.82 4.60
CA ALA A 53 11.07 -3.84 4.19
C ALA A 53 12.52 -4.21 4.58
N GLU A 54 12.72 -4.91 5.68
CA GLU A 54 14.04 -5.36 6.13
C GLU A 54 14.51 -6.67 5.46
N THR A 55 13.59 -7.47 4.93
CA THR A 55 13.92 -8.67 4.15
C THR A 55 14.40 -8.32 2.74
N LEU A 56 13.83 -7.31 2.11
CA LEU A 56 14.15 -6.86 0.77
C LEU A 56 15.65 -6.60 0.54
N PRO A 57 16.36 -5.80 1.38
CA PRO A 57 17.79 -5.55 1.16
C PRO A 57 18.68 -6.78 1.32
N ARG A 58 18.26 -7.78 2.10
CA ARG A 58 18.97 -9.05 2.24
C ARG A 58 18.83 -9.93 0.99
N SER A 59 17.79 -9.68 0.19
CA SER A 59 17.48 -10.38 -1.05
C SER A 59 17.89 -9.59 -2.31
N GLY A 60 18.63 -8.48 -2.15
CA GLY A 60 19.13 -7.70 -3.29
C GLY A 60 18.22 -6.56 -3.77
N TYR A 61 17.07 -6.36 -3.14
CA TYR A 61 16.12 -5.29 -3.45
C TYR A 61 16.30 -4.11 -2.51
N ALA A 62 16.26 -2.87 -3.00
CA ALA A 62 16.13 -1.72 -2.13
C ALA A 62 14.68 -1.61 -1.61
N SER A 63 14.48 -1.09 -0.41
CA SER A 63 13.15 -0.76 0.11
C SER A 63 13.04 0.70 0.49
N LEU A 64 11.92 1.33 0.15
CA LEU A 64 11.57 2.68 0.56
C LEU A 64 10.20 2.66 1.22
N ARG A 65 10.19 2.68 2.56
CA ARG A 65 8.97 2.86 3.35
C ARG A 65 8.54 4.32 3.33
N VAL A 66 7.26 4.56 3.14
CA VAL A 66 6.71 5.93 3.10
C VAL A 66 5.45 5.99 3.94
N GLU A 67 5.42 6.91 4.87
CA GLU A 67 4.20 7.31 5.58
C GLU A 67 3.52 8.41 4.78
N LEU A 68 2.23 8.25 4.49
CA LEU A 68 1.45 9.21 3.70
C LEU A 68 0.74 10.23 4.59
N TYR A 69 0.02 11.17 4.01
CA TYR A 69 -0.68 12.27 4.68
C TYR A 69 -1.39 11.84 5.96
N GLY A 70 -1.13 12.55 7.05
CA GLY A 70 -1.78 12.35 8.34
C GLY A 70 -1.35 11.10 9.11
N HIS A 71 -0.29 10.37 8.65
CA HIS A 71 0.16 9.12 9.28
C HIS A 71 1.62 9.20 9.71
N GLY A 72 1.95 8.50 10.78
CA GLY A 72 3.29 8.42 11.35
C GLY A 72 3.89 9.79 11.65
N LYS A 73 5.06 10.09 11.05
CA LYS A 73 5.75 11.38 11.19
C LYS A 73 5.55 12.31 9.97
N SER A 74 4.70 11.91 9.02
CA SER A 74 4.35 12.73 7.87
C SER A 74 3.47 13.90 8.27
N GLY A 75 3.49 14.96 7.48
CA GLY A 75 2.63 16.11 7.65
C GLY A 75 1.16 15.80 7.33
N GLY A 76 0.30 16.75 7.64
CA GLY A 76 -1.14 16.61 7.50
C GLY A 76 -1.82 16.21 8.81
N ASP A 77 -3.14 16.21 8.80
CA ASP A 77 -3.96 15.78 9.92
C ASP A 77 -4.68 14.48 9.55
N PHE A 78 -4.59 13.47 10.44
CA PHE A 78 -5.29 12.20 10.24
C PHE A 78 -6.79 12.40 9.99
N HIS A 79 -7.41 13.34 10.70
CA HIS A 79 -8.82 13.67 10.53
C HIS A 79 -9.19 14.02 9.08
N ASP A 80 -8.30 14.70 8.35
CA ASP A 80 -8.58 15.25 7.02
C ASP A 80 -8.03 14.39 5.87
N HIS A 81 -7.41 13.24 6.15
CA HIS A 81 -6.87 12.40 5.09
C HIS A 81 -7.97 11.80 4.22
N THR A 82 -7.64 11.54 2.97
CA THR A 82 -8.49 10.80 2.02
C THR A 82 -7.63 9.92 1.12
N LEU A 83 -8.21 8.90 0.52
CA LEU A 83 -7.50 8.08 -0.47
C LEU A 83 -7.08 8.86 -1.72
N PHE A 84 -7.74 9.97 -2.06
CA PHE A 84 -7.26 10.83 -3.14
C PHE A 84 -5.99 11.59 -2.77
N HIS A 85 -5.85 12.05 -1.52
CA HIS A 85 -4.58 12.59 -1.03
C HIS A 85 -3.46 11.55 -1.19
N TRP A 86 -3.68 10.34 -0.68
CA TRP A 86 -2.71 9.26 -0.77
C TRP A 86 -2.35 8.86 -2.20
N ALA A 87 -3.33 8.80 -3.10
CA ALA A 87 -3.07 8.49 -4.51
C ALA A 87 -2.20 9.57 -5.19
N LEU A 88 -2.45 10.85 -4.93
CA LEU A 88 -1.65 11.96 -5.46
C LEU A 88 -0.22 11.96 -4.88
N GLU A 89 -0.08 11.73 -3.58
CA GLU A 89 1.23 11.60 -2.94
C GLU A 89 2.03 10.41 -3.48
N LEU A 90 1.37 9.28 -3.73
CA LEU A 90 2.02 8.13 -4.36
C LEU A 90 2.53 8.45 -5.76
N MET A 91 1.82 9.25 -6.56
CA MET A 91 2.33 9.70 -7.85
C MET A 91 3.65 10.47 -7.70
N GLU A 92 3.73 11.40 -6.74
CA GLU A 92 4.95 12.17 -6.45
C GLU A 92 6.09 11.28 -5.93
N VAL A 93 5.78 10.32 -5.05
CA VAL A 93 6.76 9.35 -4.52
C VAL A 93 7.29 8.44 -5.64
N ILE A 94 6.43 7.96 -6.54
CA ILE A 94 6.80 7.17 -7.71
C ILE A 94 7.72 7.99 -8.63
N ASP A 95 7.36 9.24 -8.92
CA ASP A 95 8.18 10.14 -9.76
C ASP A 95 9.52 10.48 -9.09
N TYR A 96 9.53 10.63 -7.76
CA TYR A 96 10.77 10.80 -6.99
C TYR A 96 11.67 9.57 -7.11
N ALA A 97 11.11 8.38 -6.87
CA ALA A 97 11.86 7.11 -6.91
C ALA A 97 12.46 6.85 -8.30
N ARG A 98 11.72 7.12 -9.36
CA ARG A 98 12.21 6.95 -10.75
C ARG A 98 13.36 7.89 -11.14
N LYS A 99 13.53 9.00 -10.44
CA LYS A 99 14.65 9.96 -10.68
C LYS A 99 15.93 9.59 -9.94
N LEU A 100 15.90 8.57 -9.07
CA LEU A 100 17.08 8.12 -8.34
C LEU A 100 17.98 7.28 -9.27
N ASP A 101 19.22 7.72 -9.46
CA ASP A 101 20.17 7.12 -10.41
C ASP A 101 20.47 5.64 -10.11
N TYR A 102 20.30 5.23 -8.85
CA TYR A 102 20.54 3.85 -8.41
C TYR A 102 19.31 2.94 -8.52
N VAL A 103 18.16 3.42 -8.99
CA VAL A 103 16.97 2.60 -9.18
C VAL A 103 16.96 2.00 -10.59
N SER A 104 16.93 0.66 -10.68
CA SER A 104 16.83 -0.08 -11.96
C SER A 104 15.38 -0.35 -12.34
N GLU A 105 14.60 -0.86 -11.40
CA GLU A 105 13.18 -1.21 -11.51
C GLU A 105 12.43 -0.67 -10.32
N LEU A 106 11.13 -0.45 -10.44
CA LEU A 106 10.32 0.13 -9.38
C LEU A 106 9.05 -0.70 -9.16
N TYR A 107 8.88 -1.16 -7.93
CA TYR A 107 7.74 -1.93 -7.48
C TYR A 107 6.98 -1.15 -6.41
N LEU A 108 5.66 -1.34 -6.35
CA LEU A 108 4.81 -0.73 -5.34
C LEU A 108 4.16 -1.82 -4.50
N CYS A 109 4.41 -1.80 -3.19
CA CYS A 109 3.83 -2.71 -2.21
C CYS A 109 2.98 -1.91 -1.23
N GLY A 110 1.72 -2.29 -1.04
CA GLY A 110 0.83 -1.64 -0.08
C GLY A 110 0.04 -2.65 0.75
N HIS A 111 -0.08 -2.36 2.05
CA HIS A 111 -0.89 -3.13 2.99
C HIS A 111 -2.21 -2.45 3.27
N SER A 112 -3.31 -3.20 3.32
CA SER A 112 -4.62 -2.69 3.73
C SER A 112 -5.05 -1.46 2.92
N GLN A 113 -5.33 -0.30 3.55
CA GLN A 113 -5.58 0.97 2.88
C GLN A 113 -4.39 1.41 2.00
N GLY A 114 -3.14 1.13 2.41
CA GLY A 114 -1.96 1.35 1.57
C GLY A 114 -2.01 0.51 0.29
N GLY A 115 -2.56 -0.69 0.35
CA GLY A 115 -2.85 -1.53 -0.82
C GLY A 115 -3.90 -0.91 -1.74
N THR A 116 -4.97 -0.36 -1.17
CA THR A 116 -6.00 0.36 -1.92
C THR A 116 -5.43 1.61 -2.60
N ALA A 117 -4.60 2.38 -1.88
CA ALA A 117 -3.89 3.53 -2.46
C ALA A 117 -2.91 3.10 -3.56
N ALA A 118 -2.24 1.95 -3.39
CA ALA A 118 -1.35 1.38 -4.38
C ALA A 118 -2.09 0.99 -5.68
N VAL A 119 -3.31 0.45 -5.59
CA VAL A 119 -4.16 0.21 -6.78
C VAL A 119 -4.41 1.50 -7.55
N LEU A 120 -4.77 2.59 -6.85
CA LEU A 120 -5.02 3.89 -7.47
C LEU A 120 -3.73 4.49 -8.06
N GLY A 121 -2.64 4.49 -7.30
CA GLY A 121 -1.33 5.00 -7.74
C GLY A 121 -0.80 4.25 -8.96
N ALA A 122 -0.94 2.92 -8.98
CA ALA A 122 -0.54 2.08 -10.09
C ALA A 122 -1.36 2.38 -11.36
N GLY A 123 -2.67 2.61 -11.23
CA GLY A 123 -3.51 3.02 -12.35
C GLY A 123 -3.18 4.41 -12.90
N LEU A 124 -2.72 5.33 -12.04
CA LEU A 124 -2.32 6.69 -12.42
C LEU A 124 -0.91 6.76 -13.04
N LYS A 125 -0.01 5.86 -12.67
CA LYS A 125 1.39 5.81 -13.13
C LYS A 125 1.79 4.41 -13.63
N PRO A 126 1.01 3.77 -14.52
CA PRO A 126 1.24 2.37 -14.88
C PRO A 126 2.61 2.14 -15.54
N ASP A 127 3.09 3.08 -16.36
CA ASP A 127 4.36 2.96 -17.08
C ASP A 127 5.59 3.20 -16.17
N ALA A 128 5.37 3.67 -14.96
CA ALA A 128 6.43 3.89 -13.99
C ALA A 128 6.68 2.69 -13.06
N LEU A 129 5.85 1.65 -13.12
CA LEU A 129 5.93 0.49 -12.22
C LEU A 129 6.17 -0.79 -13.00
N ASP A 130 7.09 -1.61 -12.51
CA ASP A 130 7.43 -2.92 -13.06
C ASP A 130 6.61 -4.06 -12.42
N GLY A 131 6.01 -3.82 -11.26
CA GLY A 131 5.10 -4.74 -10.59
C GLY A 131 4.37 -4.11 -9.40
N LEU A 132 3.27 -4.74 -8.99
CA LEU A 132 2.40 -4.31 -7.89
C LEU A 132 2.23 -5.46 -6.89
N ILE A 133 2.34 -5.14 -5.60
CA ILE A 133 2.19 -6.09 -4.49
C ILE A 133 1.12 -5.56 -3.55
N LEU A 134 0.07 -6.33 -3.35
CA LEU A 134 -1.09 -5.97 -2.56
C LEU A 134 -1.23 -6.95 -1.38
N LEU A 135 -1.04 -6.45 -0.17
CA LEU A 135 -1.13 -7.23 1.06
C LEU A 135 -2.45 -6.91 1.75
N ALA A 136 -3.36 -7.86 1.80
CA ALA A 136 -4.71 -7.71 2.34
C ALA A 136 -5.37 -6.37 1.93
N PRO A 137 -5.44 -6.04 0.60
CA PRO A 137 -5.86 -4.72 0.15
C PRO A 137 -7.30 -4.41 0.58
N ALA A 138 -7.52 -3.26 1.22
CA ALA A 138 -8.82 -2.88 1.79
C ALA A 138 -9.82 -2.42 0.71
N MET A 139 -10.07 -3.24 -0.31
CA MET A 139 -10.95 -2.91 -1.44
C MET A 139 -12.43 -2.75 -1.03
N LEU A 140 -12.81 -3.22 0.17
CA LEU A 140 -14.14 -2.99 0.77
C LEU A 140 -14.46 -1.51 1.02
N MET A 141 -13.48 -0.59 0.97
CA MET A 141 -13.67 0.81 1.38
C MET A 141 -14.77 1.53 0.60
N LYS A 142 -14.90 1.25 -0.69
CA LYS A 142 -15.98 1.81 -1.52
C LYS A 142 -17.35 1.25 -1.10
N GLU A 143 -17.44 -0.06 -0.88
CA GLU A 143 -18.65 -0.71 -0.40
C GLU A 143 -19.04 -0.18 0.98
N ASN A 144 -18.12 -0.06 1.91
CA ASN A 144 -18.34 0.54 3.23
C ASN A 144 -18.91 1.96 3.14
N ALA A 145 -18.36 2.78 2.26
CA ALA A 145 -18.87 4.13 2.05
C ALA A 145 -20.28 4.16 1.43
N MET A 146 -20.64 3.16 0.61
CA MET A 146 -21.95 3.03 -0.02
C MET A 146 -23.01 2.43 0.91
N THR A 147 -22.63 1.53 1.81
CA THR A 147 -23.55 0.81 2.71
C THR A 147 -23.64 1.37 4.12
N GLY A 148 -22.65 2.19 4.51
CA GLY A 148 -22.52 2.78 5.84
C GLY A 148 -21.62 2.01 6.79
N GLY A 149 -20.89 1.01 6.31
CA GLY A 149 -19.89 0.22 7.05
C GLY A 149 -20.01 -1.29 6.88
N PHE A 150 -18.99 -2.01 7.34
CA PHE A 150 -18.90 -3.47 7.39
C PHE A 150 -17.99 -3.86 8.57
N PRO A 151 -18.26 -4.95 9.33
CA PRO A 151 -19.46 -5.80 9.26
C PRO A 151 -20.72 -5.14 9.81
N GLU A 152 -20.57 -4.04 10.54
CA GLU A 152 -21.67 -3.29 11.13
C GLU A 152 -21.81 -1.92 10.48
N LYS A 153 -23.03 -1.36 10.53
CA LYS A 153 -23.27 -0.01 10.06
C LYS A 153 -22.81 1.02 11.09
N PHE A 154 -21.88 1.87 10.71
CA PHE A 154 -21.38 2.98 11.53
C PHE A 154 -22.17 4.28 11.31
N PHE A 155 -22.83 4.44 10.14
CA PHE A 155 -23.62 5.61 9.80
C PHE A 155 -24.69 5.29 8.75
N ASP A 156 -25.65 6.22 8.60
CA ASP A 156 -26.61 6.20 7.48
C ASP A 156 -25.91 6.67 6.19
N PRO A 157 -25.77 5.82 5.15
CA PRO A 157 -25.07 6.20 3.92
C PRO A 157 -25.72 7.37 3.16
N GLU A 158 -27.02 7.64 3.38
CA GLU A 158 -27.69 8.81 2.83
C GLU A 158 -27.42 10.10 3.62
N ARG A 159 -26.84 9.97 4.82
CA ARG A 159 -26.54 11.07 5.74
C ARG A 159 -25.19 10.89 6.40
N ILE A 160 -24.14 10.82 5.57
CA ILE A 160 -22.77 10.71 6.09
C ILE A 160 -22.51 11.86 7.07
N PRO A 161 -22.19 11.58 8.34
CA PRO A 161 -21.91 12.61 9.33
C PRO A 161 -20.67 13.43 8.96
N ASP A 162 -20.48 14.58 9.57
CA ASP A 162 -19.30 15.41 9.32
C ASP A 162 -18.04 14.80 9.91
N GLU A 163 -18.17 14.01 10.96
CA GLU A 163 -17.11 13.28 11.65
C GLU A 163 -17.62 11.91 12.09
N THR A 164 -16.74 10.91 12.08
CA THR A 164 -16.95 9.57 12.66
C THR A 164 -15.68 9.10 13.36
N LEU A 165 -15.70 7.90 13.96
CA LEU A 165 -14.53 7.30 14.56
C LEU A 165 -14.03 6.11 13.72
N VAL A 166 -12.73 6.00 13.58
CA VAL A 166 -12.06 4.81 13.03
C VAL A 166 -11.61 3.94 14.20
N PHE A 167 -11.96 2.67 14.17
CA PHE A 167 -11.70 1.70 15.24
C PHE A 167 -12.14 2.20 16.64
N ASP A 168 -13.24 2.96 16.69
CA ASP A 168 -13.82 3.56 17.90
C ASP A 168 -12.90 4.52 18.70
N GLU A 169 -11.77 4.92 18.10
CA GLU A 169 -10.75 5.70 18.81
C GLU A 169 -10.41 7.03 18.11
N GLN A 170 -10.21 7.03 16.80
CA GLN A 170 -9.66 8.18 16.09
C GLN A 170 -10.71 8.89 15.25
N PRO A 171 -10.92 10.21 15.47
CA PRO A 171 -11.87 10.97 14.67
C PRO A 171 -11.38 11.11 13.23
N ILE A 172 -12.29 10.91 12.27
CA ILE A 172 -12.07 11.10 10.86
C ILE A 172 -13.22 11.90 10.24
N SER A 173 -12.87 12.80 9.34
CA SER A 173 -13.87 13.59 8.61
C SER A 173 -14.79 12.70 7.76
N GLY A 174 -16.06 13.01 7.74
CA GLY A 174 -17.02 12.36 6.83
C GLY A 174 -16.65 12.50 5.35
N ASN A 175 -15.76 13.42 4.99
CA ASN A 175 -15.21 13.50 3.64
C ASN A 175 -14.44 12.25 3.23
N TYR A 176 -13.82 11.53 4.16
CA TYR A 176 -13.22 10.24 3.89
C TYR A 176 -14.22 9.28 3.20
N TYR A 177 -15.40 9.11 3.76
CA TYR A 177 -16.44 8.25 3.16
C TYR A 177 -17.05 8.85 1.90
N ARG A 178 -17.24 10.20 1.85
CA ARG A 178 -17.76 10.87 0.64
C ARG A 178 -16.81 10.66 -0.54
N VAL A 179 -15.50 10.71 -0.33
CA VAL A 179 -14.47 10.45 -1.33
C VAL A 179 -14.43 8.97 -1.69
N ASN A 180 -14.49 8.07 -0.71
CA ASN A 180 -14.42 6.63 -0.95
C ASN A 180 -15.55 6.11 -1.85
N ARG A 181 -16.71 6.74 -1.87
CA ARG A 181 -17.81 6.43 -2.81
C ARG A 181 -17.41 6.64 -4.28
N LEU A 182 -16.47 7.53 -4.54
CA LEU A 182 -16.05 7.95 -5.88
C LEU A 182 -14.80 7.21 -6.38
N LEU A 183 -14.25 6.29 -5.60
CA LEU A 183 -13.00 5.61 -5.94
C LEU A 183 -13.13 4.82 -7.25
N PRO A 184 -12.28 5.09 -8.25
CA PRO A 184 -12.37 4.51 -9.58
C PRO A 184 -11.54 3.22 -9.70
N PHE A 185 -11.76 2.23 -8.84
CA PHE A 185 -10.94 1.00 -8.80
C PHE A 185 -10.90 0.27 -10.13
N ASP A 186 -12.06 0.08 -10.78
CA ASP A 186 -12.16 -0.64 -12.05
C ASP A 186 -11.33 0.06 -13.15
N ASP A 187 -11.35 1.40 -13.17
CA ASP A 187 -10.56 2.17 -14.11
C ASP A 187 -9.07 2.09 -13.79
N ALA A 188 -8.69 2.16 -12.52
CA ALA A 188 -7.30 2.05 -12.09
C ALA A 188 -6.71 0.67 -12.46
N ILE A 189 -7.44 -0.41 -12.17
CA ILE A 189 -7.06 -1.79 -12.51
C ILE A 189 -6.92 -1.93 -14.04
N ARG A 190 -7.89 -1.45 -14.80
CA ARG A 190 -7.87 -1.50 -16.26
C ARG A 190 -6.70 -0.72 -16.87
N LEU A 191 -6.37 0.45 -16.32
CA LEU A 191 -5.25 1.29 -16.77
C LEU A 191 -3.88 0.67 -16.44
N TYR A 192 -3.77 -0.05 -15.33
CA TYR A 192 -2.55 -0.79 -14.99
C TYR A 192 -2.25 -1.91 -16.02
N GLY A 193 -3.28 -2.49 -16.62
CA GLY A 193 -3.18 -3.41 -17.75
C GLY A 193 -2.61 -4.78 -17.37
N ASN A 194 -1.70 -5.32 -18.21
CA ASN A 194 -1.16 -6.67 -18.08
C ASN A 194 0.18 -6.75 -17.31
N ARG A 195 0.47 -5.78 -16.46
CA ARG A 195 1.68 -5.79 -15.63
C ARG A 195 1.52 -6.77 -14.46
N PRO A 196 2.63 -7.35 -13.96
CA PRO A 196 2.57 -8.32 -12.89
C PRO A 196 1.95 -7.77 -11.60
N VAL A 197 1.08 -8.56 -10.97
CA VAL A 197 0.47 -8.24 -9.67
C VAL A 197 0.58 -9.45 -8.76
N LEU A 198 0.98 -9.23 -7.49
CA LEU A 198 0.86 -10.19 -6.41
C LEU A 198 -0.22 -9.70 -5.45
N VAL A 199 -1.15 -10.58 -5.10
CA VAL A 199 -2.09 -10.38 -3.98
C VAL A 199 -1.77 -11.42 -2.92
N VAL A 200 -1.50 -10.99 -1.69
CA VAL A 200 -1.35 -11.87 -0.53
C VAL A 200 -2.46 -11.55 0.47
N HIS A 201 -3.21 -12.54 0.91
CA HIS A 201 -4.35 -12.32 1.80
C HIS A 201 -4.57 -13.51 2.73
N SER A 202 -4.88 -13.25 4.01
CA SER A 202 -5.26 -14.31 4.93
C SER A 202 -6.72 -14.73 4.72
N ILE A 203 -6.95 -16.06 4.75
CA ILE A 203 -8.32 -16.62 4.64
C ILE A 203 -9.17 -16.25 5.86
N THR A 204 -8.53 -16.06 7.00
CA THR A 204 -9.17 -15.74 8.28
C THR A 204 -9.10 -14.27 8.67
N ASP A 205 -8.78 -13.37 7.72
CA ASP A 205 -8.78 -11.93 7.95
C ASP A 205 -10.18 -11.42 8.34
N GLU A 206 -10.32 -10.96 9.59
CA GLU A 206 -11.59 -10.46 10.14
C GLU A 206 -11.86 -8.99 9.79
N LEU A 207 -10.83 -8.21 9.42
CA LEU A 207 -10.98 -6.80 9.07
C LEU A 207 -11.31 -6.59 7.59
N VAL A 208 -10.60 -7.28 6.72
CA VAL A 208 -10.84 -7.27 5.27
C VAL A 208 -11.11 -8.71 4.82
N PRO A 209 -12.38 -9.11 4.65
CA PRO A 209 -12.70 -10.47 4.26
C PRO A 209 -11.95 -10.94 3.02
N PHE A 210 -11.45 -12.18 3.04
CA PHE A 210 -10.63 -12.81 2.01
C PHE A 210 -11.19 -12.65 0.59
N ARG A 211 -12.53 -12.64 0.43
CA ARG A 211 -13.19 -12.41 -0.86
C ARG A 211 -12.68 -11.17 -1.62
N TYR A 212 -12.28 -10.12 -0.90
CA TYR A 212 -11.75 -8.90 -1.56
C TYR A 212 -10.37 -9.13 -2.17
N GLY A 213 -9.57 -10.02 -1.58
CA GLY A 213 -8.31 -10.48 -2.19
C GLY A 213 -8.56 -11.30 -3.45
N GLU A 214 -9.52 -12.24 -3.41
CA GLU A 214 -9.91 -13.05 -4.56
C GLU A 214 -10.46 -12.18 -5.70
N GLU A 215 -11.41 -11.28 -5.41
CA GLU A 215 -11.99 -10.36 -6.38
C GLU A 215 -10.93 -9.44 -6.99
N THR A 216 -10.00 -8.93 -6.16
CA THR A 216 -8.89 -8.09 -6.62
C THR A 216 -7.96 -8.85 -7.57
N ALA A 217 -7.53 -10.05 -7.19
CA ALA A 217 -6.68 -10.87 -8.05
C ALA A 217 -7.38 -11.23 -9.37
N ALA A 218 -8.67 -11.57 -9.31
CA ALA A 218 -9.46 -11.90 -10.49
C ALA A 218 -9.69 -10.70 -11.44
N ALA A 219 -9.66 -9.47 -10.92
CA ALA A 219 -9.87 -8.26 -11.71
C ALA A 219 -8.63 -7.86 -12.54
N TYR A 220 -7.42 -8.25 -12.12
CA TYR A 220 -6.20 -8.01 -12.89
C TYR A 220 -5.95 -9.10 -13.93
N GLN A 221 -5.39 -8.73 -15.08
CA GLN A 221 -5.12 -9.66 -16.17
C GLN A 221 -3.93 -10.59 -15.90
N ASN A 222 -2.99 -10.18 -15.04
CA ASN A 222 -1.75 -10.89 -14.74
C ASN A 222 -1.47 -10.84 -13.23
N ALA A 223 -2.38 -11.42 -12.45
CA ALA A 223 -2.24 -11.49 -11.01
C ALA A 223 -2.03 -12.93 -10.52
N GLU A 224 -1.25 -13.03 -9.44
CA GLU A 224 -1.12 -14.21 -8.60
C GLU A 224 -1.78 -13.93 -7.25
N LEU A 225 -2.59 -14.86 -6.75
CA LEU A 225 -3.13 -14.82 -5.39
C LEU A 225 -2.39 -15.85 -4.54
N VAL A 226 -1.83 -15.39 -3.42
CA VAL A 226 -1.26 -16.24 -2.37
C VAL A 226 -2.15 -16.12 -1.14
N SER A 227 -2.81 -17.22 -0.77
CA SER A 227 -3.61 -17.31 0.46
C SER A 227 -2.73 -17.75 1.63
N ILE A 228 -2.92 -17.09 2.77
CA ILE A 228 -2.37 -17.51 4.07
C ILE A 228 -3.53 -18.15 4.84
N GLU A 229 -3.36 -19.40 5.29
CA GLU A 229 -4.51 -20.18 5.77
C GLU A 229 -5.05 -19.70 7.13
N GLU A 230 -4.18 -19.38 8.07
CA GLU A 230 -4.58 -19.01 9.44
C GLU A 230 -3.75 -17.83 9.93
N ASP A 231 -4.18 -16.60 9.62
CA ASP A 231 -3.53 -15.39 10.11
C ASP A 231 -4.54 -14.24 10.24
N ASP A 232 -4.12 -13.20 10.93
CA ASP A 232 -4.89 -11.96 11.02
C ASP A 232 -4.62 -11.01 9.83
N HIS A 233 -5.21 -9.82 9.88
CA HIS A 233 -5.06 -8.79 8.87
C HIS A 233 -3.61 -8.28 8.71
N CYS A 234 -2.81 -8.33 9.78
CA CYS A 234 -1.42 -7.86 9.83
C CYS A 234 -0.38 -8.98 9.65
N PHE A 235 -0.81 -10.22 9.44
CA PHE A 235 0.07 -11.38 9.26
C PHE A 235 1.01 -11.63 10.46
N GLU A 236 0.50 -11.46 11.69
CA GLU A 236 1.32 -11.56 12.91
C GLU A 236 1.93 -12.95 13.12
N THR A 237 1.26 -14.00 12.64
CA THR A 237 1.70 -15.39 12.83
C THR A 237 2.62 -15.88 11.71
N HIS A 238 2.33 -15.53 10.45
CA HIS A 238 2.97 -16.09 9.26
C HIS A 238 3.61 -15.03 8.35
N ILE A 239 4.17 -13.98 8.94
CA ILE A 239 4.86 -12.93 8.19
C ILE A 239 6.03 -13.46 7.34
N ASP A 240 6.63 -14.58 7.75
CA ASP A 240 7.65 -15.28 6.99
C ASP A 240 7.13 -15.81 5.64
N LEU A 241 5.92 -16.37 5.61
CA LEU A 241 5.28 -16.82 4.36
C LEU A 241 4.95 -15.63 3.45
N VAL A 242 4.54 -14.50 4.02
CA VAL A 242 4.27 -13.27 3.25
C VAL A 242 5.56 -12.74 2.64
N THR A 243 6.64 -12.62 3.42
CA THR A 243 7.93 -12.15 2.93
C THR A 243 8.52 -13.08 1.88
N GLU A 244 8.38 -14.41 2.04
CA GLU A 244 8.78 -15.40 1.03
C GLU A 244 7.98 -15.25 -0.26
N ALA A 245 6.66 -15.06 -0.18
CA ALA A 245 5.82 -14.84 -1.36
C ALA A 245 6.23 -13.57 -2.12
N VAL A 246 6.51 -12.47 -1.40
CA VAL A 246 6.98 -11.21 -1.98
C VAL A 246 8.30 -11.41 -2.72
N ILE A 247 9.31 -12.02 -2.07
CA ILE A 247 10.62 -12.24 -2.70
C ILE A 247 10.50 -13.17 -3.90
N ARG A 248 9.78 -14.28 -3.79
CA ARG A 248 9.57 -15.22 -4.90
C ARG A 248 8.88 -14.53 -6.10
N PHE A 249 7.92 -13.66 -5.85
CA PHE A 249 7.27 -12.89 -6.90
C PHE A 249 8.25 -11.95 -7.59
N LEU A 250 9.02 -11.17 -6.82
CA LEU A 250 10.02 -10.24 -7.33
C LEU A 250 11.11 -10.96 -8.14
N ASP A 251 11.66 -12.05 -7.62
CA ASP A 251 12.70 -12.84 -8.32
C ASP A 251 12.22 -13.41 -9.67
N ARG A 252 10.92 -13.74 -9.76
CA ARG A 252 10.33 -14.24 -11.00
C ARG A 252 10.14 -13.16 -12.06
N ILE A 253 9.85 -11.94 -11.69
CA ILE A 253 9.56 -10.83 -12.62
C ILE A 253 10.75 -9.90 -12.84
N HIS A 254 11.76 -9.99 -11.98
CA HIS A 254 13.02 -9.27 -12.13
C HIS A 254 13.80 -9.91 -13.29
N GLY A 255 13.89 -9.23 -14.41
CA GLY A 255 14.47 -9.73 -15.66
C GLY A 255 15.89 -9.27 -15.98
#